data_22a8b340d4b2ad62e03fd9c77b203727
#
_entry.id   22a8b340d4b2ad62e03fd9c77b203727
#
_cell.length_a   1.000
_cell.length_b   1.000
_cell.length_c   1.000
_cell.angle_alpha   90.00
_cell.angle_beta   90.00
_cell.angle_gamma   90.00
#
_symmetry.space_group_name_H-M   'P 1'
#
loop_
_entity.id
_entity.type
_entity.pdbx_description
1 polymer ?
#
loop_
_entity_poly.entity_id
_entity_poly.type
_entity_poly.pdbx_seq_one_letter_code
_entity_poly.pdbx_strand_id
1 'polypeptide(L)'
;MTVRLAISGFGRIGRMVLRALVETGRDDVEIVLINTPGPVETSAHLYEFDSIHGRAQGSVSHGEGWMDVGRGRIAMTHERDPAMIPHADHGVDIVLECSGRFNDRDSSAAHLTAGAKRVLVSAPCKNADATIVYGVNHDGIAADQLVISNASCTTNCLAPVAKVMSDAVGIEAGYMTTIHAYTGDQPTLDTSHKDLRRARAAAMSMIPTSTGAARSVGEVLPHLRGKMNGSAIRVPTANVSVVDFGFTSNRDTSTQEVNALLKTAAEGPMKGILGINERPLVSIDFNHDPHSSIADLTQTHVMNGRLVRVLAWYDNEWGFSCRMLDNAAEIGKTL
;
A
#
# COMPACT_ATOMS: atom_id res chain seq x y z
N MET A 1 -0.08 7.80 23.65
CA MET A 1 -0.37 6.38 24.02
C MET A 1 0.07 5.56 22.81
N THR A 2 0.88 4.51 22.99
CA THR A 2 1.31 3.65 21.87
C THR A 2 0.12 2.80 21.41
N VAL A 3 -0.16 2.78 20.11
CA VAL A 3 -1.29 2.03 19.54
C VAL A 3 -0.91 0.57 19.38
N ARG A 4 -1.72 -0.34 19.92
CA ARG A 4 -1.47 -1.78 19.92
C ARG A 4 -2.08 -2.44 18.69
N LEU A 5 -1.23 -3.01 17.85
CA LEU A 5 -1.61 -3.56 16.55
C LEU A 5 -1.54 -5.10 16.54
N ALA A 6 -2.49 -5.73 15.85
CA ALA A 6 -2.36 -7.12 15.41
C ALA A 6 -2.17 -7.17 13.89
N ILE A 7 -1.36 -8.12 13.40
CA ILE A 7 -1.26 -8.45 11.98
C ILE A 7 -2.04 -9.74 11.73
N SER A 8 -3.10 -9.67 10.93
CA SER A 8 -3.83 -10.84 10.42
C SER A 8 -3.33 -11.16 9.01
N GLY A 9 -2.61 -12.28 8.86
CA GLY A 9 -1.92 -12.65 7.62
C GLY A 9 -0.47 -12.17 7.56
N PHE A 10 0.48 -13.10 7.76
CA PHE A 10 1.92 -12.81 7.76
C PHE A 10 2.57 -13.18 6.42
N GLY A 11 1.90 -12.77 5.31
CA GLY A 11 2.38 -12.83 3.93
C GLY A 11 3.39 -11.72 3.62
N ARG A 12 3.53 -11.35 2.33
CA ARG A 12 4.45 -10.27 1.90
C ARG A 12 4.20 -8.99 2.71
N ILE A 13 2.97 -8.45 2.65
CA ILE A 13 2.65 -7.16 3.29
C ILE A 13 2.76 -7.24 4.81
N GLY A 14 2.21 -8.27 5.46
CA GLY A 14 2.33 -8.40 6.93
C GLY A 14 3.77 -8.43 7.42
N ARG A 15 4.68 -9.14 6.70
CA ARG A 15 6.11 -9.13 7.03
C ARG A 15 6.77 -7.78 6.79
N MET A 16 6.44 -7.11 5.68
CA MET A 16 7.00 -5.78 5.38
C MET A 16 6.49 -4.71 6.36
N VAL A 17 5.26 -4.80 6.83
CA VAL A 17 4.75 -3.92 7.91
C VAL A 17 5.58 -4.09 9.18
N LEU A 18 5.84 -5.34 9.62
CA LEU A 18 6.68 -5.56 10.80
C LEU A 18 8.13 -5.10 10.58
N ARG A 19 8.69 -5.35 9.38
CA ARG A 19 10.03 -4.82 9.02
C ARG A 19 10.07 -3.30 9.03
N ALA A 20 9.07 -2.64 8.44
CA ALA A 20 8.99 -1.19 8.42
C ALA A 20 8.94 -0.60 9.84
N LEU A 21 8.16 -1.22 10.75
CA LEU A 21 8.13 -0.83 12.15
C LEU A 21 9.52 -0.89 12.80
N VAL A 22 10.26 -1.98 12.57
CA VAL A 22 11.59 -2.19 13.18
C VAL A 22 12.64 -1.26 12.57
N GLU A 23 12.71 -1.21 11.23
CA GLU A 23 13.74 -0.49 10.49
C GLU A 23 13.59 1.04 10.58
N THR A 24 12.36 1.54 10.70
CA THR A 24 12.12 2.98 10.92
C THR A 24 12.18 3.41 12.39
N GLY A 25 12.34 2.45 13.31
CA GLY A 25 12.48 2.73 14.74
C GLY A 25 11.24 3.38 15.37
N ARG A 26 10.04 3.13 14.84
CA ARG A 26 8.79 3.71 15.37
C ARG A 26 8.48 3.18 16.77
N ASP A 27 7.93 4.04 17.60
CA ASP A 27 7.48 3.76 18.97
C ASP A 27 6.06 4.28 19.27
N ASP A 28 5.44 4.94 18.28
CA ASP A 28 4.04 5.38 18.33
C ASP A 28 3.04 4.22 18.12
N VAL A 29 3.48 3.12 17.55
CA VAL A 29 2.72 1.87 17.35
C VAL A 29 3.55 0.66 17.77
N GLU A 30 2.91 -0.42 18.21
CA GLU A 30 3.55 -1.71 18.55
C GLU A 30 2.76 -2.89 18.00
N ILE A 31 3.45 -3.93 17.50
CA ILE A 31 2.80 -5.19 17.09
C ILE A 31 2.82 -6.14 18.30
N VAL A 32 1.64 -6.51 18.79
CA VAL A 32 1.48 -7.37 19.97
C VAL A 32 1.03 -8.78 19.61
N LEU A 33 0.42 -8.96 18.43
CA LEU A 33 -0.13 -10.23 17.97
C LEU A 33 0.07 -10.38 16.46
N ILE A 34 0.47 -11.57 16.02
CA ILE A 34 0.47 -11.96 14.61
C ILE A 34 -0.35 -13.24 14.47
N ASN A 35 -1.34 -13.22 13.61
CA ASN A 35 -2.10 -14.41 13.25
C ASN A 35 -1.78 -14.87 11.83
N THR A 36 -1.36 -16.13 11.68
CA THR A 36 -1.08 -16.72 10.37
C THR A 36 -1.24 -18.24 10.42
N PRO A 37 -1.78 -18.91 9.39
CA PRO A 37 -1.96 -20.36 9.39
C PRO A 37 -0.66 -21.17 9.37
N GLY A 38 0.48 -20.54 9.01
CA GLY A 38 1.78 -21.21 8.90
C GLY A 38 2.50 -21.38 10.24
N PRO A 39 3.50 -22.30 10.34
CA PRO A 39 4.30 -22.46 11.53
C PRO A 39 5.10 -21.20 11.90
N VAL A 40 5.32 -20.99 13.19
CA VAL A 40 6.10 -19.84 13.71
C VAL A 40 7.54 -19.85 13.15
N GLU A 41 8.19 -21.01 13.11
CA GLU A 41 9.53 -21.18 12.53
C GLU A 41 9.60 -20.68 11.08
N THR A 42 8.64 -21.09 10.23
CA THR A 42 8.56 -20.62 8.84
C THR A 42 8.34 -19.11 8.77
N SER A 43 7.51 -18.58 9.65
CA SER A 43 7.22 -17.13 9.71
C SER A 43 8.47 -16.33 10.10
N ALA A 44 9.21 -16.79 11.10
CA ALA A 44 10.46 -16.18 11.55
C ALA A 44 11.55 -16.26 10.46
N HIS A 45 11.71 -17.43 9.81
CA HIS A 45 12.64 -17.61 8.71
C HIS A 45 12.36 -16.63 7.54
N LEU A 46 11.09 -16.55 7.09
CA LEU A 46 10.69 -15.69 5.98
C LEU A 46 10.68 -14.19 6.36
N TYR A 47 10.62 -13.85 7.63
CA TYR A 47 10.86 -12.50 8.11
C TYR A 47 12.36 -12.15 8.05
N GLU A 48 13.22 -13.07 8.52
CA GLU A 48 14.67 -12.84 8.53
C GLU A 48 15.27 -12.80 7.13
N PHE A 49 14.85 -13.70 6.24
CA PHE A 49 15.39 -13.83 4.89
C PHE A 49 14.33 -13.52 3.83
N ASP A 50 14.53 -12.45 3.09
CA ASP A 50 13.63 -12.03 2.03
C ASP A 50 14.37 -11.88 0.71
N SER A 51 13.84 -12.51 -0.35
CA SER A 51 14.49 -12.53 -1.67
C SER A 51 14.52 -11.16 -2.36
N ILE A 52 13.65 -10.23 -1.95
CA ILE A 52 13.49 -8.90 -2.54
C ILE A 52 14.18 -7.84 -1.68
N HIS A 53 13.87 -7.84 -0.38
CA HIS A 53 14.34 -6.83 0.57
C HIS A 53 15.57 -7.26 1.36
N GLY A 54 16.12 -8.45 1.07
CA GLY A 54 17.33 -8.96 1.72
C GLY A 54 17.09 -9.40 3.17
N ARG A 55 18.18 -9.53 3.92
CA ARG A 55 18.13 -9.97 5.32
C ARG A 55 17.60 -8.86 6.23
N ALA A 56 16.70 -9.22 7.17
CA ALA A 56 16.19 -8.30 8.17
C ALA A 56 17.32 -7.77 9.08
N GLN A 57 17.17 -6.54 9.53
CA GLN A 57 18.09 -5.94 10.50
C GLN A 57 17.79 -6.51 11.90
N GLY A 58 18.85 -6.67 12.70
CA GLY A 58 18.74 -7.15 14.08
C GLY A 58 18.69 -8.68 14.21
N SER A 59 18.27 -9.15 15.38
CA SER A 59 18.16 -10.57 15.71
C SER A 59 16.71 -11.04 15.60
N VAL A 60 16.54 -12.26 15.11
CA VAL A 60 15.24 -12.94 15.08
C VAL A 60 15.32 -14.19 15.95
N SER A 61 14.38 -14.35 16.87
CA SER A 61 14.23 -15.55 17.68
C SER A 61 12.75 -15.94 17.75
N HIS A 62 12.47 -17.20 18.01
CA HIS A 62 11.11 -17.71 18.10
C HIS A 62 11.01 -18.91 19.03
N GLY A 63 9.79 -19.23 19.43
CA GLY A 63 9.44 -20.40 20.21
C GLY A 63 7.98 -20.76 20.04
N GLU A 64 7.46 -21.63 20.87
CA GLU A 64 6.06 -22.03 20.81
C GLU A 64 5.15 -20.83 21.07
N GLY A 65 4.35 -20.45 20.08
CA GLY A 65 3.37 -19.35 20.16
C GLY A 65 3.95 -17.93 20.21
N TRP A 66 5.23 -17.72 19.87
CA TRP A 66 5.81 -16.37 19.84
C TRP A 66 6.99 -16.24 18.87
N MET A 67 7.23 -15.01 18.42
CA MET A 67 8.48 -14.59 17.78
C MET A 67 8.95 -13.25 18.36
N ASP A 68 10.27 -12.98 18.26
CA ASP A 68 10.89 -11.72 18.68
C ASP A 68 11.84 -11.25 17.58
N VAL A 69 11.72 -9.98 17.21
CA VAL A 69 12.51 -9.33 16.16
C VAL A 69 13.41 -8.22 16.72
N GLY A 70 13.76 -8.34 18.01
CA GLY A 70 14.59 -7.36 18.72
C GLY A 70 13.79 -6.25 19.40
N ARG A 71 12.44 -6.40 19.49
CA ARG A 71 11.54 -5.44 20.14
C ARG A 71 10.64 -6.06 21.21
N GLY A 72 10.98 -7.27 21.69
CA GLY A 72 10.18 -8.04 22.61
C GLY A 72 9.33 -9.10 21.90
N ARG A 73 8.78 -10.00 22.71
CA ARG A 73 7.98 -11.13 22.19
C ARG A 73 6.65 -10.66 21.65
N ILE A 74 6.37 -11.08 20.42
CA ILE A 74 5.08 -10.92 19.73
C ILE A 74 4.36 -12.27 19.80
N ALA A 75 3.12 -12.29 20.29
CA ALA A 75 2.31 -13.51 20.31
C ALA A 75 1.98 -13.97 18.88
N MET A 76 1.98 -15.30 18.68
CA MET A 76 1.68 -15.92 17.39
C MET A 76 0.48 -16.87 17.54
N THR A 77 -0.54 -16.69 16.68
CA THR A 77 -1.71 -17.57 16.61
C THR A 77 -1.94 -18.09 15.18
N HIS A 78 -2.78 -19.12 15.05
CA HIS A 78 -2.95 -19.87 13.80
C HIS A 78 -4.44 -19.99 13.39
N GLU A 79 -5.28 -19.08 13.88
CA GLU A 79 -6.71 -19.10 13.64
C GLU A 79 -7.06 -18.80 12.18
N ARG A 80 -8.02 -19.53 11.65
CA ARG A 80 -8.53 -19.34 10.29
C ARG A 80 -9.77 -18.44 10.27
N ASP A 81 -10.52 -18.42 11.36
CA ASP A 81 -11.67 -17.56 11.55
C ASP A 81 -11.26 -16.28 12.29
N PRO A 82 -11.40 -15.11 11.68
CA PRO A 82 -11.04 -13.84 12.32
C PRO A 82 -11.74 -13.59 13.66
N ALA A 83 -12.94 -14.13 13.84
CA ALA A 83 -13.71 -14.00 15.09
C ALA A 83 -13.11 -14.78 16.27
N MET A 84 -12.22 -15.74 15.99
CA MET A 84 -11.57 -16.58 17.00
C MET A 84 -10.18 -16.11 17.39
N ILE A 85 -9.66 -15.08 16.72
CA ILE A 85 -8.33 -14.53 17.05
C ILE A 85 -8.44 -13.77 18.37
N PRO A 86 -7.57 -14.02 19.38
CA PRO A 86 -7.74 -13.49 20.74
C PRO A 86 -7.31 -12.01 20.85
N HIS A 87 -7.92 -11.11 20.07
CA HIS A 87 -7.57 -9.69 20.06
C HIS A 87 -7.78 -9.02 21.41
N ALA A 88 -8.88 -9.35 22.10
CA ALA A 88 -9.19 -8.81 23.42
C ALA A 88 -8.13 -9.17 24.46
N ASP A 89 -7.65 -10.43 24.47
CA ASP A 89 -6.67 -10.94 25.43
C ASP A 89 -5.31 -10.24 25.28
N HIS A 90 -5.01 -9.78 24.06
CA HIS A 90 -3.79 -9.05 23.76
C HIS A 90 -3.97 -7.53 23.77
N GLY A 91 -5.15 -7.01 24.10
CA GLY A 91 -5.44 -5.58 24.15
C GLY A 91 -5.22 -4.89 22.80
N VAL A 92 -5.62 -5.52 21.71
CA VAL A 92 -5.43 -5.01 20.35
C VAL A 92 -6.36 -3.82 20.10
N ASP A 93 -5.78 -2.70 19.70
CA ASP A 93 -6.53 -1.54 19.28
C ASP A 93 -6.96 -1.65 17.81
N ILE A 94 -6.01 -1.97 16.92
CA ILE A 94 -6.24 -2.01 15.48
C ILE A 94 -5.70 -3.31 14.90
N VAL A 95 -6.51 -4.00 14.09
CA VAL A 95 -6.05 -5.11 13.27
C VAL A 95 -5.62 -4.59 11.91
N LEU A 96 -4.41 -4.94 11.49
CA LEU A 96 -3.92 -4.80 10.13
C LEU A 96 -4.29 -6.08 9.37
N GLU A 97 -5.36 -6.04 8.57
CA GLU A 97 -5.81 -7.19 7.79
C GLU A 97 -4.96 -7.31 6.51
N CYS A 98 -3.97 -8.19 6.56
CA CYS A 98 -2.97 -8.42 5.52
C CYS A 98 -3.08 -9.81 4.86
N SER A 99 -4.14 -10.57 5.15
CA SER A 99 -4.30 -11.93 4.60
C SER A 99 -4.69 -11.94 3.12
N GLY A 100 -5.29 -10.85 2.63
CA GLY A 100 -5.87 -10.75 1.29
C GLY A 100 -7.17 -11.55 1.10
N ARG A 101 -7.73 -12.12 2.19
CA ARG A 101 -8.95 -12.93 2.17
C ARG A 101 -10.20 -12.15 2.54
N PHE A 102 -10.08 -11.22 3.45
CA PHE A 102 -11.18 -10.45 4.01
C PHE A 102 -11.11 -9.02 3.46
N ASN A 103 -11.60 -8.84 2.22
CA ASN A 103 -11.52 -7.58 1.47
C ASN A 103 -12.90 -6.93 1.27
N ASP A 104 -13.82 -7.19 2.18
CA ASP A 104 -15.10 -6.50 2.29
C ASP A 104 -15.38 -6.18 3.77
N ARG A 105 -16.23 -5.17 3.99
CA ARG A 105 -16.54 -4.67 5.34
C ARG A 105 -17.02 -5.77 6.28
N ASP A 106 -17.96 -6.61 5.82
CA ASP A 106 -18.64 -7.56 6.69
C ASP A 106 -17.70 -8.68 7.13
N SER A 107 -16.89 -9.22 6.20
CA SER A 107 -15.90 -10.24 6.53
C SER A 107 -14.76 -9.69 7.41
N SER A 108 -14.33 -8.45 7.18
CA SER A 108 -13.32 -7.79 8.01
C SER A 108 -13.84 -7.44 9.40
N ALA A 109 -15.13 -7.15 9.55
CA ALA A 109 -15.75 -6.80 10.83
C ALA A 109 -15.74 -7.96 11.85
N ALA A 110 -15.46 -9.21 11.42
CA ALA A 110 -15.27 -10.34 12.33
C ALA A 110 -14.15 -10.10 13.35
N HIS A 111 -13.13 -9.32 13.01
CA HIS A 111 -12.08 -8.91 13.95
C HIS A 111 -12.59 -8.02 15.08
N LEU A 112 -13.64 -7.22 14.83
CA LEU A 112 -14.27 -6.38 15.86
C LEU A 112 -15.01 -7.25 16.88
N THR A 113 -15.64 -8.33 16.42
CA THR A 113 -16.31 -9.31 17.28
C THR A 113 -15.31 -10.00 18.22
N ALA A 114 -14.06 -10.19 17.76
CA ALA A 114 -12.96 -10.75 18.54
C ALA A 114 -12.27 -9.74 19.49
N GLY A 115 -12.78 -8.50 19.55
CA GLY A 115 -12.37 -7.49 20.52
C GLY A 115 -11.40 -6.42 20.00
N ALA A 116 -11.08 -6.39 18.72
CA ALA A 116 -10.37 -5.24 18.13
C ALA A 116 -11.30 -4.02 18.06
N LYS A 117 -10.73 -2.82 18.22
CA LYS A 117 -11.51 -1.57 18.14
C LYS A 117 -11.70 -1.09 16.71
N ARG A 118 -10.72 -1.35 15.85
CA ARG A 118 -10.70 -0.94 14.43
C ARG A 118 -10.05 -2.02 13.56
N VAL A 119 -10.32 -1.99 12.26
CA VAL A 119 -9.66 -2.82 11.24
C VAL A 119 -9.15 -1.92 10.13
N LEU A 120 -7.86 -2.04 9.79
CA LEU A 120 -7.23 -1.42 8.63
C LEU A 120 -6.89 -2.51 7.60
N VAL A 121 -7.60 -2.51 6.48
CA VAL A 121 -7.45 -3.52 5.43
C VAL A 121 -6.35 -3.10 4.45
N SER A 122 -5.36 -3.96 4.21
CA SER A 122 -4.22 -3.74 3.31
C SER A 122 -4.55 -3.95 1.81
N ALA A 123 -5.78 -3.68 1.43
CA ALA A 123 -6.29 -3.84 0.07
C ALA A 123 -7.51 -2.94 -0.14
N PRO A 124 -7.95 -2.72 -1.39
CA PRO A 124 -9.28 -2.17 -1.65
C PRO A 124 -10.34 -3.03 -0.95
N CYS A 125 -11.12 -2.42 -0.08
CA CYS A 125 -12.11 -3.09 0.74
C CYS A 125 -13.52 -2.67 0.31
N LYS A 126 -14.31 -3.63 -0.16
CA LYS A 126 -15.68 -3.38 -0.60
C LYS A 126 -16.53 -2.92 0.58
N ASN A 127 -17.29 -1.83 0.40
CA ASN A 127 -18.16 -1.24 1.41
C ASN A 127 -17.44 -0.86 2.73
N ALA A 128 -16.13 -0.61 2.71
CA ALA A 128 -15.42 -0.07 3.87
C ALA A 128 -16.06 1.24 4.34
N ASP A 129 -15.98 1.54 5.64
CA ASP A 129 -16.50 2.79 6.19
C ASP A 129 -15.75 4.01 5.63
N ALA A 130 -14.46 3.82 5.30
CA ALA A 130 -13.64 4.79 4.58
C ALA A 130 -12.54 4.11 3.76
N THR A 131 -12.14 4.76 2.67
CA THR A 131 -10.91 4.45 1.92
C THR A 131 -9.94 5.62 2.11
N ILE A 132 -8.77 5.33 2.70
CA ILE A 132 -7.79 6.35 3.08
C ILE A 132 -6.49 6.16 2.31
N VAL A 133 -5.96 7.26 1.80
CA VAL A 133 -4.60 7.40 1.28
C VAL A 133 -3.89 8.45 2.12
N TYR A 134 -2.86 8.04 2.84
CA TYR A 134 -2.10 8.93 3.71
C TYR A 134 -1.49 10.11 2.91
N GLY A 135 -1.62 11.33 3.45
CA GLY A 135 -1.21 12.57 2.78
C GLY A 135 -2.23 13.12 1.77
N VAL A 136 -3.32 12.37 1.49
CA VAL A 136 -4.36 12.82 0.56
C VAL A 136 -5.67 13.15 1.27
N ASN A 137 -6.18 12.23 2.07
CA ASN A 137 -7.47 12.36 2.78
C ASN A 137 -7.47 11.76 4.19
N HIS A 138 -6.30 11.52 4.79
CA HIS A 138 -6.18 10.92 6.12
C HIS A 138 -6.74 11.82 7.24
N ASP A 139 -6.81 13.14 7.03
CA ASP A 139 -7.44 14.09 7.97
C ASP A 139 -8.95 13.84 8.13
N GLY A 140 -9.56 13.06 7.23
CA GLY A 140 -10.98 12.70 7.27
C GLY A 140 -11.30 11.43 8.04
N ILE A 141 -10.34 10.83 8.77
CA ILE A 141 -10.60 9.65 9.61
C ILE A 141 -11.47 10.05 10.80
N ALA A 142 -12.62 9.38 10.95
CA ALA A 142 -13.59 9.65 11.99
C ALA A 142 -13.72 8.46 12.97
N ALA A 143 -14.16 8.77 14.20
CA ALA A 143 -14.26 7.79 15.28
C ALA A 143 -15.29 6.68 15.05
N ASP A 144 -16.28 6.88 14.18
CA ASP A 144 -17.32 5.92 13.82
C ASP A 144 -16.95 4.99 12.66
N GLN A 145 -15.81 5.24 11.99
CA GLN A 145 -15.30 4.40 10.90
C GLN A 145 -14.54 3.20 11.48
N LEU A 146 -15.17 2.03 11.50
CA LEU A 146 -14.64 0.83 12.14
C LEU A 146 -13.78 -0.04 11.24
N VAL A 147 -14.12 -0.13 9.95
CA VAL A 147 -13.38 -0.88 8.93
C VAL A 147 -12.91 0.08 7.85
N ILE A 148 -11.62 0.30 7.79
CA ILE A 148 -10.98 1.28 6.92
C ILE A 148 -10.10 0.55 5.89
N SER A 149 -10.17 0.99 4.63
CA SER A 149 -9.31 0.50 3.56
C SER A 149 -8.08 1.39 3.40
N ASN A 150 -6.87 0.80 3.33
CA ASN A 150 -5.64 1.48 2.93
C ASN A 150 -5.53 1.64 1.39
N ALA A 151 -6.62 1.42 0.66
CA ALA A 151 -6.66 1.36 -0.79
C ALA A 151 -5.67 0.31 -1.38
N SER A 152 -5.20 0.50 -2.60
CA SER A 152 -4.14 -0.32 -3.20
C SER A 152 -2.80 0.42 -3.22
N CYS A 153 -1.69 -0.32 -3.40
CA CYS A 153 -0.37 0.29 -3.61
C CYS A 153 -0.36 1.24 -4.83
N THR A 154 -1.06 0.88 -5.90
CA THR A 154 -1.22 1.72 -7.10
C THR A 154 -2.01 2.99 -6.79
N THR A 155 -3.08 2.90 -5.99
CA THR A 155 -3.85 4.09 -5.56
C THR A 155 -3.00 4.99 -4.68
N ASN A 156 -2.20 4.43 -3.78
CA ASN A 156 -1.26 5.18 -2.94
C ASN A 156 -0.19 5.91 -3.77
N CYS A 157 0.22 5.36 -4.91
CA CYS A 157 1.12 6.04 -5.84
C CYS A 157 0.41 7.14 -6.65
N LEU A 158 -0.75 6.83 -7.22
CA LEU A 158 -1.44 7.74 -8.14
C LEU A 158 -2.09 8.94 -7.43
N ALA A 159 -2.70 8.73 -6.25
CA ALA A 159 -3.50 9.76 -5.60
C ALA A 159 -2.69 11.01 -5.16
N PRO A 160 -1.47 10.92 -4.62
CA PRO A 160 -0.65 12.09 -4.33
C PRO A 160 -0.34 12.93 -5.58
N VAL A 161 0.05 12.29 -6.68
CA VAL A 161 0.32 12.96 -7.97
C VAL A 161 -0.96 13.59 -8.52
N ALA A 162 -2.07 12.85 -8.53
CA ALA A 162 -3.36 13.34 -8.98
C ALA A 162 -3.85 14.54 -8.15
N LYS A 163 -3.64 14.51 -6.83
CA LYS A 163 -3.98 15.63 -5.93
C LYS A 163 -3.19 16.89 -6.31
N VAL A 164 -1.86 16.79 -6.40
CA VAL A 164 -1.01 17.94 -6.75
C VAL A 164 -1.39 18.52 -8.12
N MET A 165 -1.61 17.66 -9.11
CA MET A 165 -1.98 18.12 -10.46
C MET A 165 -3.39 18.69 -10.52
N SER A 166 -4.37 18.06 -9.85
CA SER A 166 -5.74 18.57 -9.86
C SER A 166 -5.88 19.92 -9.13
N ASP A 167 -5.15 20.09 -8.03
CA ASP A 167 -5.19 21.33 -7.25
C ASP A 167 -4.51 22.50 -8.00
N ALA A 168 -3.44 22.21 -8.79
CA ALA A 168 -2.63 23.24 -9.44
C ALA A 168 -3.06 23.58 -10.88
N VAL A 169 -3.33 22.58 -11.72
CA VAL A 169 -3.64 22.76 -13.15
C VAL A 169 -5.01 22.20 -13.53
N GLY A 170 -5.66 21.51 -12.61
CA GLY A 170 -6.92 20.81 -12.86
C GLY A 170 -6.75 19.54 -13.69
N ILE A 171 -7.70 18.62 -13.58
CA ILE A 171 -7.79 17.42 -14.40
C ILE A 171 -9.19 17.36 -15.02
N GLU A 172 -9.27 17.49 -16.34
CA GLU A 172 -10.49 17.34 -17.11
C GLU A 172 -10.84 15.87 -17.29
N ALA A 173 -9.88 15.08 -17.79
CA ALA A 173 -9.95 13.64 -17.94
C ALA A 173 -8.54 13.05 -17.87
N GLY A 174 -8.42 11.83 -17.34
CA GLY A 174 -7.13 11.15 -17.24
C GLY A 174 -7.21 9.64 -17.42
N TYR A 175 -6.14 9.07 -17.94
CA TYR A 175 -5.97 7.63 -18.06
C TYR A 175 -4.61 7.23 -17.49
N MET A 176 -4.59 6.21 -16.64
CA MET A 176 -3.34 5.67 -16.12
C MET A 176 -3.13 4.23 -16.56
N THR A 177 -1.90 3.88 -16.84
CA THR A 177 -1.46 2.49 -16.97
C THR A 177 -0.43 2.21 -15.88
N THR A 178 -0.69 1.22 -15.02
CA THR A 178 0.37 0.75 -14.14
C THR A 178 1.09 -0.42 -14.79
N ILE A 179 2.41 -0.27 -14.97
CA ILE A 179 3.32 -1.36 -15.29
C ILE A 179 3.77 -1.93 -13.94
N HIS A 180 3.22 -3.08 -13.60
CA HIS A 180 3.22 -3.58 -12.23
C HIS A 180 4.03 -4.87 -12.09
N ALA A 181 4.87 -4.93 -11.07
CA ALA A 181 5.52 -6.18 -10.65
C ALA A 181 4.49 -7.29 -10.41
N TYR A 182 4.87 -8.55 -10.62
CA TYR A 182 4.00 -9.66 -10.24
C TYR A 182 3.83 -9.71 -8.71
N THR A 183 2.70 -10.26 -8.26
CA THR A 183 2.38 -10.36 -6.83
C THR A 183 1.97 -11.79 -6.48
N GLY A 184 1.79 -12.10 -5.20
CA GLY A 184 1.49 -13.44 -4.70
C GLY A 184 0.16 -14.05 -5.20
N ASP A 185 -0.68 -13.29 -5.90
CA ASP A 185 -1.87 -13.81 -6.58
C ASP A 185 -1.58 -14.41 -7.97
N GLN A 186 -0.35 -14.22 -8.49
CA GLN A 186 0.06 -14.74 -9.78
C GLN A 186 0.93 -16.00 -9.61
N PRO A 187 0.62 -17.07 -10.37
CA PRO A 187 1.32 -18.33 -10.23
C PRO A 187 2.70 -18.31 -10.90
N THR A 188 3.59 -19.17 -10.41
CA THR A 188 4.90 -19.42 -11.05
C THR A 188 4.75 -20.15 -12.38
N LEU A 189 3.81 -21.10 -12.46
CA LEU A 189 3.43 -21.85 -13.67
C LEU A 189 1.93 -21.71 -13.90
N ASP A 190 1.49 -21.96 -15.13
CA ASP A 190 0.07 -21.88 -15.53
C ASP A 190 -0.82 -22.68 -14.58
N THR A 191 -1.84 -22.05 -14.00
CA THR A 191 -2.81 -22.68 -13.10
C THR A 191 -4.16 -21.96 -13.13
N SER A 192 -5.18 -22.54 -12.49
CA SER A 192 -6.51 -21.96 -12.45
C SER A 192 -6.54 -20.60 -11.75
N HIS A 193 -7.13 -19.61 -12.42
CA HIS A 193 -7.37 -18.27 -11.90
C HIS A 193 -8.65 -17.69 -12.55
N LYS A 194 -9.41 -16.87 -11.82
CA LYS A 194 -10.62 -16.23 -12.36
C LYS A 194 -10.39 -15.28 -13.53
N ASP A 195 -9.23 -14.64 -13.59
CA ASP A 195 -8.73 -13.90 -14.75
C ASP A 195 -7.81 -14.83 -15.55
N LEU A 196 -8.23 -15.23 -16.77
CA LEU A 196 -7.49 -16.17 -17.60
C LEU A 196 -6.09 -15.67 -18.01
N ARG A 197 -5.87 -14.36 -18.04
CA ARG A 197 -4.54 -13.79 -18.30
C ARG A 197 -3.63 -13.93 -17.09
N ARG A 198 -4.15 -13.72 -15.87
CA ARG A 198 -3.41 -13.98 -14.62
C ARG A 198 -3.20 -15.45 -14.30
N ALA A 199 -3.90 -16.35 -14.99
CA ALA A 199 -3.69 -17.79 -14.91
C ALA A 199 -2.33 -18.24 -15.48
N ARG A 200 -1.66 -17.37 -16.22
CA ARG A 200 -0.39 -17.66 -16.89
C ARG A 200 0.81 -17.36 -15.99
N ALA A 201 1.93 -18.03 -16.30
CA ALA A 201 3.21 -17.91 -15.57
C ALA A 201 3.68 -16.46 -15.46
N ALA A 202 3.78 -15.95 -14.24
CA ALA A 202 4.02 -14.54 -13.91
C ALA A 202 5.38 -14.01 -14.44
N ALA A 203 6.42 -14.86 -14.39
CA ALA A 203 7.79 -14.46 -14.74
C ALA A 203 8.13 -14.63 -16.23
N MET A 204 7.15 -15.00 -17.09
CA MET A 204 7.40 -15.33 -18.50
C MET A 204 6.69 -14.39 -19.48
N SER A 205 5.73 -13.59 -19.04
CA SER A 205 4.89 -12.82 -19.95
C SER A 205 4.50 -11.45 -19.37
N MET A 206 4.29 -10.47 -20.25
CA MET A 206 3.56 -9.25 -19.92
C MET A 206 2.05 -9.57 -19.96
N ILE A 207 1.35 -9.28 -18.87
CA ILE A 207 -0.04 -9.70 -18.66
C ILE A 207 -0.94 -8.47 -18.51
N PRO A 208 -1.68 -8.06 -19.57
CA PRO A 208 -2.70 -7.02 -19.44
C PRO A 208 -3.84 -7.50 -18.54
N THR A 209 -4.26 -6.65 -17.60
CA THR A 209 -5.35 -6.97 -16.67
C THR A 209 -6.05 -5.70 -16.19
N SER A 210 -7.19 -5.85 -15.55
CA SER A 210 -7.92 -4.73 -14.98
C SER A 210 -7.29 -4.25 -13.67
N THR A 211 -7.51 -2.96 -13.36
CA THR A 211 -7.23 -2.38 -12.04
C THR A 211 -8.36 -1.46 -11.62
N GLY A 212 -8.68 -1.47 -10.32
CA GLY A 212 -9.61 -0.51 -9.73
C GLY A 212 -8.96 0.80 -9.29
N ALA A 213 -7.63 0.90 -9.35
CA ALA A 213 -6.88 1.98 -8.72
C ALA A 213 -7.29 3.39 -9.19
N ALA A 214 -7.52 3.59 -10.49
CA ALA A 214 -7.97 4.89 -11.01
C ALA A 214 -9.36 5.27 -10.52
N ARG A 215 -10.27 4.31 -10.34
CA ARG A 215 -11.60 4.56 -9.77
C ARG A 215 -11.51 4.88 -8.28
N SER A 216 -10.65 4.18 -7.55
CA SER A 216 -10.43 4.43 -6.12
C SER A 216 -9.83 5.81 -5.84
N VAL A 217 -9.13 6.43 -6.81
CA VAL A 217 -8.76 7.86 -6.68
C VAL A 217 -10.00 8.74 -6.56
N GLY A 218 -11.10 8.44 -7.26
CA GLY A 218 -12.36 9.17 -7.13
C GLY A 218 -13.09 8.96 -5.79
N GLU A 219 -12.68 7.96 -4.98
CA GLU A 219 -13.15 7.77 -3.61
C GLU A 219 -12.41 8.70 -2.64
N VAL A 220 -11.10 8.84 -2.81
CA VAL A 220 -10.25 9.68 -1.95
C VAL A 220 -10.16 11.13 -2.40
N LEU A 221 -10.41 11.42 -3.68
CA LEU A 221 -10.51 12.75 -4.28
C LEU A 221 -11.86 12.88 -5.02
N PRO A 222 -12.96 13.17 -4.32
CA PRO A 222 -14.32 13.10 -4.89
C PRO A 222 -14.56 13.95 -6.13
N HIS A 223 -13.86 15.07 -6.28
CA HIS A 223 -13.93 15.97 -7.45
C HIS A 223 -13.35 15.34 -8.74
N LEU A 224 -12.59 14.23 -8.62
CA LEU A 224 -12.07 13.46 -9.75
C LEU A 224 -12.93 12.21 -10.08
N ARG A 225 -14.05 12.01 -9.38
CA ARG A 225 -14.94 10.87 -9.63
C ARG A 225 -15.48 10.92 -11.07
N GLY A 226 -15.29 9.79 -11.79
CA GLY A 226 -15.72 9.68 -13.19
C GLY A 226 -14.77 10.31 -14.22
N LYS A 227 -13.75 11.06 -13.80
CA LYS A 227 -12.78 11.69 -14.70
C LYS A 227 -11.58 10.83 -15.01
N MET A 228 -11.36 9.74 -14.25
CA MET A 228 -10.17 8.91 -14.36
C MET A 228 -10.54 7.46 -14.63
N ASN A 229 -9.76 6.82 -15.51
CA ASN A 229 -9.82 5.38 -15.76
C ASN A 229 -8.39 4.82 -15.87
N GLY A 230 -8.26 3.49 -15.96
CA GLY A 230 -6.93 2.90 -16.07
C GLY A 230 -6.93 1.40 -16.28
N SER A 231 -5.75 0.90 -16.59
CA SER A 231 -5.43 -0.51 -16.76
C SER A 231 -4.11 -0.88 -16.07
N ALA A 232 -3.85 -2.18 -15.98
CA ALA A 232 -2.60 -2.71 -15.47
C ALA A 232 -1.95 -3.62 -16.50
N ILE A 233 -0.62 -3.58 -16.59
CA ILE A 233 0.20 -4.57 -17.28
C ILE A 233 1.13 -5.17 -16.23
N ARG A 234 0.94 -6.46 -15.92
CA ARG A 234 1.87 -7.19 -15.06
C ARG A 234 3.09 -7.59 -15.89
N VAL A 235 4.28 -7.39 -15.32
CA VAL A 235 5.56 -7.64 -15.98
C VAL A 235 6.42 -8.63 -15.20
N PRO A 236 7.38 -9.33 -15.82
CA PRO A 236 8.31 -10.25 -15.17
C PRO A 236 9.34 -9.53 -14.28
N THR A 237 8.87 -8.78 -13.29
CA THR A 237 9.67 -8.02 -12.33
C THR A 237 9.16 -8.34 -10.94
N ALA A 238 10.07 -8.61 -10.00
CA ALA A 238 9.71 -9.11 -8.68
C ALA A 238 9.13 -8.04 -7.75
N ASN A 239 9.62 -6.80 -7.85
CA ASN A 239 9.19 -5.66 -7.05
C ASN A 239 9.44 -4.35 -7.79
N VAL A 240 8.88 -3.28 -7.31
CA VAL A 240 8.81 -1.93 -7.86
C VAL A 240 7.97 -1.88 -9.14
N SER A 241 6.99 -1.05 -9.08
CA SER A 241 6.01 -0.79 -10.13
C SER A 241 6.07 0.67 -10.55
N VAL A 242 5.45 1.00 -11.67
CA VAL A 242 5.38 2.38 -12.17
C VAL A 242 3.97 2.70 -12.65
N VAL A 243 3.50 3.90 -12.36
CA VAL A 243 2.29 4.50 -12.94
C VAL A 243 2.69 5.43 -14.07
N ASP A 244 2.18 5.18 -15.26
CA ASP A 244 2.19 6.10 -16.39
C ASP A 244 0.84 6.80 -16.44
N PHE A 245 0.79 8.08 -16.07
CA PHE A 245 -0.43 8.86 -15.92
C PHE A 245 -0.50 9.98 -16.95
N GLY A 246 -1.38 9.81 -17.92
CA GLY A 246 -1.73 10.83 -18.89
C GLY A 246 -3.05 11.53 -18.55
N PHE A 247 -3.10 12.86 -18.61
CA PHE A 247 -4.33 13.62 -18.39
C PHE A 247 -4.38 14.91 -19.19
N THR A 248 -5.60 15.42 -19.41
CA THR A 248 -5.83 16.74 -19.96
C THR A 248 -6.03 17.73 -18.81
N SER A 249 -5.19 18.77 -18.74
CA SER A 249 -5.31 19.84 -17.75
C SER A 249 -6.43 20.83 -18.10
N ASN A 250 -7.01 21.49 -17.08
CA ASN A 250 -8.07 22.51 -17.28
C ASN A 250 -7.53 23.85 -17.87
N ARG A 251 -6.21 24.05 -17.79
CA ARG A 251 -5.52 25.22 -18.32
C ARG A 251 -4.20 24.83 -18.96
N ASP A 252 -3.63 25.74 -19.73
CA ASP A 252 -2.31 25.54 -20.29
C ASP A 252 -1.25 25.44 -19.19
N THR A 253 -0.28 24.58 -19.42
CA THR A 253 0.87 24.32 -18.54
C THR A 253 2.10 23.94 -19.36
N SER A 254 3.21 23.71 -18.70
CA SER A 254 4.47 23.29 -19.32
C SER A 254 5.14 22.18 -18.50
N THR A 255 6.05 21.44 -19.11
CA THR A 255 6.87 20.44 -18.43
C THR A 255 7.62 21.04 -17.22
N GLN A 256 8.15 22.25 -17.37
CA GLN A 256 8.86 22.97 -16.31
C GLN A 256 7.93 23.28 -15.14
N GLU A 257 6.72 23.77 -15.44
CA GLU A 257 5.72 24.07 -14.39
C GLU A 257 5.28 22.80 -13.66
N VAL A 258 4.94 21.72 -14.37
CA VAL A 258 4.54 20.44 -13.78
C VAL A 258 5.63 19.91 -12.86
N ASN A 259 6.89 19.93 -13.31
CA ASN A 259 8.04 19.49 -12.49
C ASN A 259 8.24 20.35 -11.25
N ALA A 260 8.08 21.67 -11.36
CA ALA A 260 8.20 22.61 -10.24
C ALA A 260 7.08 22.37 -9.20
N LEU A 261 5.84 22.13 -9.65
CA LEU A 261 4.70 21.83 -8.78
C LEU A 261 4.90 20.53 -7.99
N LEU A 262 5.35 19.45 -8.66
CA LEU A 262 5.65 18.17 -8.00
C LEU A 262 6.77 18.30 -7.00
N LYS A 263 7.84 19.03 -7.34
CA LYS A 263 8.99 19.28 -6.44
C LYS A 263 8.57 20.08 -5.22
N THR A 264 7.83 21.17 -5.40
CA THR A 264 7.30 21.98 -4.31
C THR A 264 6.42 21.16 -3.37
N ALA A 265 5.55 20.28 -3.92
CA ALA A 265 4.71 19.42 -3.11
C ALA A 265 5.54 18.40 -2.30
N ALA A 266 6.55 17.78 -2.91
CA ALA A 266 7.44 16.82 -2.28
C ALA A 266 8.29 17.42 -1.15
N GLU A 267 8.74 18.67 -1.31
CA GLU A 267 9.50 19.40 -0.29
C GLU A 267 8.61 20.00 0.80
N GLY A 268 7.30 20.12 0.55
CA GLY A 268 6.31 20.75 1.42
C GLY A 268 5.23 19.78 1.94
N PRO A 269 3.96 19.94 1.52
CA PRO A 269 2.82 19.22 2.12
C PRO A 269 2.84 17.70 1.88
N MET A 270 3.59 17.21 0.91
CA MET A 270 3.72 15.79 0.58
C MET A 270 5.07 15.21 0.99
N LYS A 271 5.81 15.88 1.88
CA LYS A 271 7.11 15.42 2.35
C LYS A 271 7.03 14.03 2.99
N GLY A 272 7.89 13.09 2.53
CA GLY A 272 7.90 11.70 2.97
C GLY A 272 6.81 10.82 2.33
N ILE A 273 5.93 11.40 1.50
CA ILE A 273 4.85 10.71 0.78
C ILE A 273 5.16 10.71 -0.73
N LEU A 274 5.45 11.88 -1.28
CA LEU A 274 5.89 12.08 -2.66
C LEU A 274 7.39 12.31 -2.69
N GLY A 275 8.13 11.43 -3.36
CA GLY A 275 9.53 11.59 -3.71
C GLY A 275 9.69 12.15 -5.11
N ILE A 276 10.92 12.59 -5.43
CA ILE A 276 11.28 13.14 -6.75
C ILE A 276 12.53 12.41 -7.28
N ASN A 277 12.49 12.00 -8.53
CA ASN A 277 13.64 11.49 -9.26
C ASN A 277 14.03 12.45 -10.39
N GLU A 278 15.32 12.86 -10.43
CA GLU A 278 15.92 13.69 -11.48
C GLU A 278 17.10 12.95 -12.18
N ARG A 279 17.26 11.65 -11.92
CA ARG A 279 18.36 10.82 -12.41
C ARG A 279 17.85 9.74 -13.37
N PRO A 280 18.68 9.22 -14.29
CA PRO A 280 18.29 8.13 -15.20
C PRO A 280 18.29 6.77 -14.46
N LEU A 281 17.31 6.58 -13.55
CA LEU A 281 17.16 5.40 -12.73
C LEU A 281 16.15 4.42 -13.34
N VAL A 282 16.18 3.17 -12.86
CA VAL A 282 15.27 2.09 -13.25
C VAL A 282 14.62 1.47 -12.01
N SER A 283 13.65 0.57 -12.20
CA SER A 283 12.80 0.04 -11.13
C SER A 283 13.58 -0.46 -9.89
N ILE A 284 14.69 -1.18 -10.08
CA ILE A 284 15.43 -1.75 -8.94
C ILE A 284 16.04 -0.69 -8.02
N ASP A 285 16.31 0.51 -8.53
CA ASP A 285 16.88 1.60 -7.75
C ASP A 285 15.89 2.20 -6.73
N PHE A 286 14.60 1.92 -6.89
CA PHE A 286 13.52 2.33 -5.99
C PHE A 286 13.07 1.20 -5.05
N ASN A 287 13.77 0.05 -5.06
CA ASN A 287 13.48 -1.04 -4.13
C ASN A 287 13.75 -0.58 -2.70
N HIS A 288 12.80 -0.84 -1.81
CA HIS A 288 12.88 -0.43 -0.40
C HIS A 288 12.77 1.10 -0.17
N ASP A 289 12.26 1.84 -1.14
CA ASP A 289 11.98 3.27 -0.98
C ASP A 289 10.65 3.46 -0.21
N PRO A 290 10.63 4.26 0.87
CA PRO A 290 9.45 4.41 1.73
C PRO A 290 8.37 5.34 1.18
N HIS A 291 8.63 6.08 0.09
CA HIS A 291 7.62 6.98 -0.48
C HIS A 291 6.44 6.19 -1.08
N SER A 292 5.26 6.76 -1.01
CA SER A 292 4.08 6.23 -1.70
C SER A 292 4.20 6.34 -3.21
N SER A 293 4.87 7.39 -3.67
CA SER A 293 5.01 7.78 -5.06
C SER A 293 6.32 8.53 -5.26
N ILE A 294 7.05 8.25 -6.33
CA ILE A 294 8.28 8.95 -6.69
C ILE A 294 8.12 9.45 -8.11
N ALA A 295 7.81 10.75 -8.26
CA ALA A 295 7.63 11.36 -9.58
C ALA A 295 8.97 11.44 -10.33
N ASP A 296 9.01 10.86 -11.52
CA ASP A 296 10.19 10.90 -12.39
C ASP A 296 10.13 12.14 -13.28
N LEU A 297 10.82 13.20 -12.85
CA LEU A 297 10.82 14.49 -13.56
C LEU A 297 11.52 14.43 -14.92
N THR A 298 12.34 13.38 -15.15
CA THR A 298 13.00 13.16 -16.45
C THR A 298 12.03 12.64 -17.51
N GLN A 299 10.85 12.14 -17.07
CA GLN A 299 9.83 11.51 -17.89
C GLN A 299 8.52 12.32 -17.99
N THR A 300 8.52 13.54 -17.46
CA THR A 300 7.39 14.46 -17.60
C THR A 300 7.30 15.04 -19.01
N HIS A 301 6.13 14.96 -19.61
CA HIS A 301 5.89 15.54 -20.93
C HIS A 301 4.59 16.36 -20.95
N VAL A 302 4.59 17.51 -21.63
CA VAL A 302 3.42 18.30 -21.92
C VAL A 302 3.32 18.53 -23.42
N MET A 303 2.21 18.14 -24.02
CA MET A 303 1.91 18.31 -25.43
C MET A 303 0.75 19.27 -25.62
N ASN A 304 0.85 20.15 -26.60
CA ASN A 304 -0.16 21.16 -26.94
C ASN A 304 -0.65 21.97 -25.72
N GLY A 305 0.26 22.22 -24.77
CA GLY A 305 -0.01 22.98 -23.55
C GLY A 305 -0.92 22.30 -22.52
N ARG A 306 -1.66 21.25 -22.88
CA ARG A 306 -2.70 20.67 -22.01
C ARG A 306 -2.65 19.16 -21.84
N LEU A 307 -2.06 18.40 -22.76
CA LEU A 307 -1.91 16.95 -22.58
C LEU A 307 -0.65 16.67 -21.78
N VAL A 308 -0.81 16.35 -20.52
CA VAL A 308 0.25 16.13 -19.54
C VAL A 308 0.45 14.63 -19.33
N ARG A 309 1.70 14.20 -19.30
CA ARG A 309 2.11 12.86 -18.86
C ARG A 309 3.07 12.97 -17.69
N VAL A 310 2.79 12.24 -16.62
CA VAL A 310 3.67 12.07 -15.45
C VAL A 310 3.94 10.59 -15.24
N LEU A 311 5.20 10.25 -15.03
CA LEU A 311 5.63 8.91 -14.63
C LEU A 311 5.94 8.91 -13.13
N ALA A 312 5.45 7.92 -12.39
CA ALA A 312 5.70 7.82 -10.96
C ALA A 312 6.01 6.37 -10.55
N TRP A 313 7.19 6.17 -9.92
CA TRP A 313 7.65 4.90 -9.37
C TRP A 313 7.10 4.67 -7.98
N TYR A 314 6.97 3.40 -7.58
CA TYR A 314 6.62 3.03 -6.21
C TYR A 314 7.09 1.62 -5.88
N ASP A 315 7.64 1.44 -4.69
CA ASP A 315 7.81 0.11 -4.13
C ASP A 315 6.43 -0.37 -3.65
N ASN A 316 5.85 -1.30 -4.40
CA ASN A 316 4.48 -1.78 -4.15
C ASN A 316 4.34 -2.63 -2.88
N GLU A 317 5.44 -2.99 -2.22
CA GLU A 317 5.46 -3.68 -0.93
C GLU A 317 5.91 -2.74 0.20
N TRP A 318 7.08 -2.11 0.08
CA TRP A 318 7.69 -1.33 1.16
C TRP A 318 6.98 -0.01 1.41
N GLY A 319 6.86 0.86 0.41
CA GLY A 319 6.16 2.14 0.55
C GLY A 319 4.72 1.96 1.03
N PHE A 320 4.01 0.95 0.49
CA PHE A 320 2.66 0.60 0.94
C PHE A 320 2.62 0.14 2.40
N SER A 321 3.60 -0.64 2.86
CA SER A 321 3.68 -1.11 4.25
C SER A 321 3.99 0.03 5.23
N CYS A 322 4.80 1.01 4.82
CA CYS A 322 4.98 2.24 5.59
C CYS A 322 3.65 3.00 5.76
N ARG A 323 2.84 3.11 4.72
CA ARG A 323 1.50 3.76 4.79
C ARG A 323 0.52 3.01 5.67
N MET A 324 0.62 1.68 5.77
CA MET A 324 -0.18 0.91 6.74
C MET A 324 0.10 1.37 8.18
N LEU A 325 1.36 1.58 8.53
CA LEU A 325 1.74 2.06 9.87
C LEU A 325 1.33 3.52 10.10
N ASP A 326 1.47 4.38 9.08
CA ASP A 326 1.08 5.79 9.21
C ASP A 326 -0.44 5.92 9.40
N ASN A 327 -1.24 5.21 8.59
CA ASN A 327 -2.69 5.21 8.76
C ASN A 327 -3.13 4.56 10.08
N ALA A 328 -2.43 3.51 10.56
CA ALA A 328 -2.71 2.93 11.87
C ALA A 328 -2.46 3.95 13.00
N ALA A 329 -1.39 4.74 12.93
CA ALA A 329 -1.12 5.79 13.90
C ALA A 329 -2.18 6.91 13.86
N GLU A 330 -2.63 7.32 12.65
CA GLU A 330 -3.71 8.32 12.51
C GLU A 330 -5.04 7.80 13.06
N ILE A 331 -5.42 6.55 12.75
CA ILE A 331 -6.61 5.90 13.32
C ILE A 331 -6.50 5.87 14.85
N GLY A 332 -5.31 5.58 15.38
CA GLY A 332 -5.04 5.56 16.81
C GLY A 332 -5.36 6.87 17.54
N LYS A 333 -5.28 8.01 16.85
CA LYS A 333 -5.64 9.34 17.43
C LYS A 333 -7.17 9.51 17.62
N THR A 334 -7.97 8.64 17.01
CA THR A 334 -9.44 8.70 17.07
C THR A 334 -10.07 7.63 17.96
N LEU A 335 -9.23 6.83 18.66
CA LEU A 335 -9.64 5.82 19.65
C LEU A 335 -9.93 6.46 21.03
#